data_098d27c2e96ae30030ef11b2af23f3d0
#
_entry.id   098d27c2e96ae30030ef11b2af23f3d0
#
_cell.length_a   1.000
_cell.length_b   1.000
_cell.length_c   1.000
_cell.angle_alpha   90.00
_cell.angle_beta   90.00
_cell.angle_gamma   90.00
#
_symmetry.space_group_name_H-M   'P 1'
#
loop_
_entity.id
_entity.type
_entity.pdbx_description
1 polymer ?
#
loop_
_entity_poly.entity_id
_entity_poly.type
_entity_poly.pdbx_seq_one_letter_code
_entity_poly.pdbx_strand_id
1 'polypeptide(L)'
;MSTTSSTGTQAEQHWQTWHEQRAAEIALPYGPLALTATHWLADFPDGRLDGVPGHWSAGGDAVLLRAAAADGLTVDGAPPAGTVRLGADGTPATARVAHDGRRLPVLRRDGEWAVRIFDPGSAARRAFGGIDVFPYDERWVRPGLFRPYGAGRTVQVANADGRERGLGLAGELAFTLDGDEHTLQVAVEADGSLWAVLADATSGTDSYRFRFLRTPAPAADGTVPVDLNRTLLPPCAFADHFICPFPPPGNTLPFALRAGERNRIVR
;
A
#
# COMPACT_ATOMS: atom_id res chain seq x y z
N MET A 1 -31.53 -29.02 21.89
CA MET A 1 -30.28 -28.29 21.58
C MET A 1 -30.39 -27.78 20.14
N SER A 2 -30.86 -26.55 19.97
CA SER A 2 -31.01 -25.92 18.65
C SER A 2 -29.71 -25.26 18.30
N THR A 3 -29.00 -25.80 17.33
CA THR A 3 -27.85 -25.15 16.70
C THR A 3 -28.36 -24.04 15.79
N THR A 4 -28.38 -22.82 16.28
CA THR A 4 -28.58 -21.63 15.45
C THR A 4 -27.30 -21.41 14.62
N SER A 5 -27.24 -21.99 13.42
CA SER A 5 -26.29 -21.57 12.40
C SER A 5 -26.70 -20.16 11.98
N SER A 6 -25.94 -19.16 12.43
CA SER A 6 -26.01 -17.81 11.89
C SER A 6 -25.47 -17.87 10.45
N THR A 7 -26.36 -17.99 9.47
CA THR A 7 -26.04 -17.71 8.07
C THR A 7 -25.86 -16.19 7.97
N GLY A 8 -24.60 -15.73 7.87
CA GLY A 8 -24.30 -14.33 7.60
C GLY A 8 -25.04 -13.84 6.35
N THR A 9 -25.28 -12.53 6.27
CA THR A 9 -25.92 -11.92 5.09
C THR A 9 -25.04 -12.15 3.85
N GLN A 10 -25.60 -12.09 2.65
CA GLN A 10 -24.82 -12.20 1.41
C GLN A 10 -23.70 -11.13 1.36
N ALA A 11 -23.95 -9.94 1.87
CA ALA A 11 -22.96 -8.87 1.95
C ALA A 11 -21.79 -9.24 2.88
N GLU A 12 -22.06 -9.82 4.04
CA GLU A 12 -21.04 -10.32 4.96
C GLU A 12 -20.20 -11.45 4.35
N GLN A 13 -20.84 -12.38 3.64
CA GLN A 13 -20.13 -13.47 2.94
C GLN A 13 -19.19 -12.92 1.83
N HIS A 14 -19.64 -11.94 1.06
CA HIS A 14 -18.80 -11.27 0.07
C HIS A 14 -17.63 -10.54 0.71
N TRP A 15 -17.86 -9.88 1.85
CA TRP A 15 -16.80 -9.22 2.60
C TRP A 15 -15.78 -10.23 3.16
N GLN A 16 -16.23 -11.36 3.71
CA GLN A 16 -15.36 -12.44 4.21
C GLN A 16 -14.46 -12.98 3.08
N THR A 17 -15.06 -13.31 1.92
CA THR A 17 -14.31 -13.79 0.75
C THR A 17 -13.27 -12.76 0.29
N TRP A 18 -13.65 -11.50 0.23
CA TRP A 18 -12.72 -10.42 -0.11
C TRP A 18 -11.58 -10.31 0.89
N HIS A 19 -11.87 -10.40 2.19
CA HIS A 19 -10.85 -10.35 3.25
C HIS A 19 -9.88 -11.53 3.20
N GLU A 20 -10.36 -12.73 2.94
CA GLU A 20 -9.53 -13.93 2.75
C GLU A 20 -8.60 -13.76 1.53
N GLN A 21 -9.11 -13.26 0.41
CA GLN A 21 -8.31 -12.95 -0.78
C GLN A 21 -7.24 -11.91 -0.46
N ARG A 22 -7.61 -10.86 0.27
CA ARG A 22 -6.69 -9.82 0.71
C ARG A 22 -5.55 -10.37 1.57
N ALA A 23 -5.85 -11.23 2.55
CA ALA A 23 -4.84 -11.87 3.39
C ALA A 23 -3.90 -12.78 2.56
N ALA A 24 -4.44 -13.50 1.57
CA ALA A 24 -3.66 -14.32 0.66
C ALA A 24 -2.73 -13.48 -0.23
N GLU A 25 -3.19 -12.35 -0.76
CA GLU A 25 -2.37 -11.41 -1.55
C GLU A 25 -1.20 -10.84 -0.73
N ILE A 26 -1.45 -10.46 0.53
CA ILE A 26 -0.41 -9.98 1.44
C ILE A 26 0.67 -11.04 1.66
N ALA A 27 0.29 -12.32 1.72
CA ALA A 27 1.18 -13.46 1.95
C ALA A 27 1.86 -14.01 0.69
N LEU A 28 1.61 -13.45 -0.51
CA LEU A 28 2.26 -13.89 -1.75
C LEU A 28 3.80 -13.85 -1.62
N PRO A 29 4.54 -14.70 -2.36
CA PRO A 29 6.00 -14.74 -2.31
C PRO A 29 6.69 -13.39 -2.46
N TYR A 30 6.12 -12.51 -3.27
CA TYR A 30 6.60 -11.14 -3.48
C TYR A 30 5.55 -10.10 -3.11
N GLY A 31 4.65 -10.45 -2.18
CA GLY A 31 3.67 -9.54 -1.58
C GLY A 31 4.31 -8.57 -0.58
N PRO A 32 3.51 -7.72 0.05
CA PRO A 32 4.00 -6.69 0.98
C PRO A 32 4.92 -7.21 2.10
N LEU A 33 4.66 -8.40 2.64
CA LEU A 33 5.48 -9.01 3.69
C LEU A 33 6.89 -9.39 3.22
N ALA A 34 7.13 -9.48 1.92
CA ALA A 34 8.42 -9.86 1.36
C ALA A 34 9.39 -8.67 1.26
N LEU A 35 8.93 -7.41 1.40
CA LEU A 35 9.79 -6.24 1.29
C LEU A 35 10.71 -6.15 2.51
N THR A 36 12.03 -6.28 2.27
CA THR A 36 13.07 -6.27 3.32
C THR A 36 13.97 -5.05 3.28
N ALA A 37 13.99 -4.32 2.17
CA ALA A 37 14.71 -3.05 2.07
C ALA A 37 14.15 -2.15 0.96
N THR A 38 14.33 -0.85 1.11
CA THR A 38 14.23 0.16 0.06
C THR A 38 15.49 1.02 0.12
N HIS A 39 16.40 0.84 -0.85
CA HIS A 39 17.65 1.56 -0.94
C HIS A 39 17.49 2.74 -1.91
N TRP A 40 17.47 3.95 -1.39
CA TRP A 40 17.52 5.16 -2.19
C TRP A 40 18.95 5.35 -2.70
N LEU A 41 19.15 5.44 -4.01
CA LEU A 41 20.50 5.51 -4.59
C LEU A 41 21.29 6.74 -4.14
N ALA A 42 20.60 7.80 -3.76
CA ALA A 42 21.23 9.00 -3.18
C ALA A 42 21.91 8.74 -1.84
N ASP A 43 21.44 7.75 -1.07
CA ASP A 43 22.02 7.37 0.23
C ASP A 43 23.28 6.47 0.07
N PHE A 44 23.57 6.01 -1.16
CA PHE A 44 24.69 5.10 -1.51
C PHE A 44 25.57 5.70 -2.63
N PRO A 45 26.34 6.77 -2.35
CA PRO A 45 27.11 7.48 -3.38
C PRO A 45 28.24 6.63 -4.02
N ASP A 46 28.68 5.57 -3.35
CA ASP A 46 29.64 4.59 -3.87
C ASP A 46 28.95 3.50 -4.74
N GLY A 47 27.64 3.55 -4.88
CA GLY A 47 26.83 2.61 -5.67
C GLY A 47 26.75 1.19 -5.12
N ARG A 48 27.15 0.96 -3.87
CA ARG A 48 27.09 -0.36 -3.23
C ARG A 48 25.91 -0.42 -2.27
N LEU A 49 24.90 -1.21 -2.65
CA LEU A 49 23.69 -1.39 -1.85
C LEU A 49 23.88 -2.54 -0.85
N ASP A 50 23.41 -2.37 0.38
CA ASP A 50 23.50 -3.40 1.41
C ASP A 50 22.76 -4.67 1.01
N GLY A 51 23.44 -5.81 1.07
CA GLY A 51 22.87 -7.12 0.77
C GLY A 51 22.50 -7.35 -0.70
N VAL A 52 22.94 -6.47 -1.62
CA VAL A 52 22.73 -6.60 -3.06
C VAL A 52 24.06 -6.41 -3.79
N PRO A 53 24.54 -7.40 -4.55
CA PRO A 53 25.77 -7.27 -5.30
C PRO A 53 25.63 -6.31 -6.51
N GLY A 54 26.78 -6.03 -7.14
CA GLY A 54 26.88 -5.10 -8.26
C GLY A 54 27.08 -3.66 -7.85
N HIS A 55 27.14 -2.79 -8.82
CA HIS A 55 27.28 -1.34 -8.67
C HIS A 55 26.07 -0.66 -9.30
N TRP A 56 25.35 0.11 -8.49
CA TRP A 56 24.09 0.75 -8.83
C TRP A 56 24.23 2.27 -8.81
N SER A 57 23.80 2.93 -9.84
CA SER A 57 23.86 4.41 -9.90
C SER A 57 22.69 4.99 -10.65
N ALA A 58 22.31 6.23 -10.32
CA ALA A 58 21.31 6.97 -11.08
C ALA A 58 21.93 7.49 -12.38
N GLY A 59 21.28 7.21 -13.51
CA GLY A 59 21.70 7.61 -14.86
C GLY A 59 20.64 8.47 -15.56
N GLY A 60 20.18 9.53 -14.90
CA GLY A 60 19.13 10.42 -15.41
C GLY A 60 17.75 9.77 -15.40
N ASP A 61 17.31 9.23 -16.53
CA ASP A 61 16.01 8.58 -16.71
C ASP A 61 15.99 7.06 -16.40
N ALA A 62 17.10 6.53 -15.89
CA ALA A 62 17.26 5.11 -15.60
C ALA A 62 18.19 4.88 -14.41
N VAL A 63 18.16 3.68 -13.86
CA VAL A 63 19.22 3.15 -12.99
C VAL A 63 20.22 2.39 -13.86
N LEU A 64 21.51 2.59 -13.61
CA LEU A 64 22.60 1.87 -14.24
C LEU A 64 23.08 0.79 -13.29
N LEU A 65 22.96 -0.47 -13.69
CA LEU A 65 23.50 -1.63 -12.97
C LEU A 65 24.74 -2.13 -13.73
N ARG A 66 25.89 -2.17 -13.04
CA ARG A 66 27.10 -2.85 -13.50
C ARG A 66 27.40 -4.02 -12.59
N ALA A 67 27.39 -5.22 -13.14
CA ALA A 67 27.63 -6.42 -12.38
C ALA A 67 28.42 -7.42 -13.23
N ALA A 68 29.17 -8.30 -12.55
CA ALA A 68 29.86 -9.44 -13.15
C ALA A 68 28.98 -10.70 -13.05
N ALA A 69 29.23 -11.69 -13.89
CA ALA A 69 28.53 -12.97 -13.80
C ALA A 69 28.70 -13.66 -12.42
N ALA A 70 29.85 -13.45 -11.78
CA ALA A 70 30.15 -13.98 -10.44
C ALA A 70 29.29 -13.33 -9.33
N ASP A 71 28.66 -12.18 -9.57
CA ASP A 71 27.77 -11.52 -8.61
C ASP A 71 26.43 -12.27 -8.44
N GLY A 72 26.13 -13.25 -9.29
CA GLY A 72 24.91 -14.06 -9.20
C GLY A 72 23.61 -13.31 -9.50
N LEU A 73 23.70 -12.06 -10.00
CA LEU A 73 22.54 -11.31 -10.46
C LEU A 73 22.05 -11.84 -11.82
N THR A 74 20.75 -11.78 -12.03
CA THR A 74 20.15 -11.94 -13.35
C THR A 74 19.33 -10.72 -13.73
N VAL A 75 19.37 -10.38 -15.00
CA VAL A 75 18.49 -9.37 -15.63
C VAL A 75 17.74 -10.05 -16.74
N ASP A 76 16.41 -10.00 -16.69
CA ASP A 76 15.52 -10.72 -17.61
C ASP A 76 15.84 -12.23 -17.69
N GLY A 77 16.28 -12.82 -16.56
CA GLY A 77 16.60 -14.23 -16.43
C GLY A 77 18.01 -14.65 -16.87
N ALA A 78 18.85 -13.73 -17.37
CA ALA A 78 20.22 -13.99 -17.79
C ALA A 78 21.24 -13.19 -16.98
N PRO A 79 22.50 -13.68 -16.82
CA PRO A 79 23.57 -12.89 -16.23
C PRO A 79 23.79 -11.57 -16.98
N PRO A 80 23.96 -10.44 -16.29
CA PRO A 80 24.16 -9.16 -16.96
C PRO A 80 25.49 -9.11 -17.71
N ALA A 81 25.49 -8.49 -18.90
CA ALA A 81 26.70 -8.25 -19.69
C ALA A 81 27.02 -6.74 -19.65
N GLY A 82 28.03 -6.36 -18.86
CA GLY A 82 28.45 -4.96 -18.73
C GLY A 82 27.46 -4.11 -17.94
N THR A 83 27.22 -2.89 -18.43
CA THR A 83 26.28 -1.96 -17.78
C THR A 83 24.90 -2.09 -18.39
N VAL A 84 23.89 -2.36 -17.53
CA VAL A 84 22.48 -2.48 -17.93
C VAL A 84 21.71 -1.24 -17.50
N ARG A 85 20.85 -0.72 -18.37
CA ARG A 85 19.92 0.38 -18.06
C ARG A 85 18.58 -0.22 -17.64
N LEU A 86 18.09 0.21 -16.46
CA LEU A 86 16.87 -0.26 -15.84
C LEU A 86 15.91 0.91 -15.66
N GLY A 87 14.73 0.85 -16.26
CA GLY A 87 13.62 1.76 -15.96
C GLY A 87 12.93 1.38 -14.66
N ALA A 88 11.93 2.18 -14.26
CA ALA A 88 11.10 1.84 -13.11
C ALA A 88 10.23 0.59 -13.43
N ASP A 89 10.20 -0.36 -12.51
CA ASP A 89 9.36 -1.54 -12.59
C ASP A 89 7.93 -1.25 -12.12
N GLY A 90 6.93 -1.92 -12.68
CA GLY A 90 5.53 -1.76 -12.27
C GLY A 90 5.22 -2.47 -10.95
N THR A 91 5.70 -3.70 -10.80
CA THR A 91 5.45 -4.54 -9.63
C THR A 91 6.68 -5.41 -9.31
N PRO A 92 6.78 -5.96 -8.08
CA PRO A 92 7.85 -6.93 -7.78
C PRO A 92 7.82 -8.18 -8.67
N ALA A 93 6.63 -8.60 -9.13
CA ALA A 93 6.48 -9.75 -10.01
C ALA A 93 7.08 -9.53 -11.41
N THR A 94 7.07 -8.27 -11.88
CA THR A 94 7.63 -7.86 -13.18
C THR A 94 9.04 -7.30 -13.07
N ALA A 95 9.67 -7.34 -11.88
CA ALA A 95 11.04 -6.89 -11.70
C ALA A 95 12.00 -7.64 -12.62
N ARG A 96 12.78 -6.85 -13.38
CA ARG A 96 13.76 -7.38 -14.34
C ARG A 96 14.97 -8.00 -13.65
N VAL A 97 15.32 -7.50 -12.46
CA VAL A 97 16.50 -7.95 -11.72
C VAL A 97 16.11 -8.94 -10.63
N ALA A 98 16.85 -10.03 -10.56
CA ALA A 98 16.73 -11.02 -9.49
C ALA A 98 18.12 -11.44 -8.97
N HIS A 99 18.16 -11.83 -7.69
CA HIS A 99 19.34 -12.33 -7.03
C HIS A 99 18.95 -13.31 -5.93
N ASP A 100 19.44 -14.54 -5.97
CA ASP A 100 19.23 -15.56 -4.94
C ASP A 100 17.75 -15.70 -4.53
N GLY A 101 16.86 -15.87 -5.53
CA GLY A 101 15.41 -15.99 -5.32
C GLY A 101 14.69 -14.69 -4.94
N ARG A 102 15.43 -13.61 -4.64
CA ARG A 102 14.86 -12.28 -4.37
C ARG A 102 14.57 -11.54 -5.66
N ARG A 103 13.58 -10.64 -5.62
CA ARG A 103 13.26 -9.70 -6.69
C ARG A 103 13.72 -8.30 -6.30
N LEU A 104 14.36 -7.62 -7.24
CA LEU A 104 14.98 -6.32 -7.04
C LEU A 104 14.34 -5.25 -7.95
N PRO A 105 13.06 -4.89 -7.74
CA PRO A 105 12.42 -3.88 -8.56
C PRO A 105 13.06 -2.50 -8.34
N VAL A 106 13.24 -1.80 -9.46
CA VAL A 106 13.65 -0.39 -9.49
C VAL A 106 12.42 0.49 -9.40
N LEU A 107 12.50 1.49 -8.56
CA LEU A 107 11.41 2.45 -8.37
C LEU A 107 11.92 3.89 -8.59
N ARG A 108 11.08 4.74 -9.14
CA ARG A 108 11.31 6.19 -9.18
C ARG A 108 10.18 6.91 -8.47
N ARG A 109 10.53 7.79 -7.53
CA ARG A 109 9.55 8.62 -6.84
C ARG A 109 10.12 10.01 -6.58
N ASP A 110 9.34 11.04 -6.92
CA ASP A 110 9.72 12.46 -6.76
C ASP A 110 11.09 12.80 -7.38
N GLY A 111 11.40 12.15 -8.50
CA GLY A 111 12.68 12.32 -9.21
C GLY A 111 13.82 11.43 -8.69
N GLU A 112 13.70 10.85 -7.51
CA GLU A 112 14.71 9.98 -6.90
C GLU A 112 14.53 8.51 -7.32
N TRP A 113 15.65 7.81 -7.44
CA TRP A 113 15.70 6.39 -7.76
C TRP A 113 15.97 5.54 -6.52
N ALA A 114 15.30 4.40 -6.44
CA ALA A 114 15.57 3.40 -5.41
C ALA A 114 15.51 1.98 -5.97
N VAL A 115 16.14 1.05 -5.26
CA VAL A 115 16.02 -0.39 -5.47
C VAL A 115 15.38 -0.99 -4.23
N ARG A 116 14.33 -1.76 -4.43
CA ARG A 116 13.67 -2.54 -3.36
C ARG A 116 14.16 -3.97 -3.37
N ILE A 117 14.15 -4.61 -2.20
CA ILE A 117 14.46 -6.03 -2.05
C ILE A 117 13.20 -6.75 -1.59
N PHE A 118 12.66 -7.62 -2.43
CA PHE A 118 11.58 -8.53 -2.06
C PHE A 118 12.13 -9.93 -1.88
N ASP A 119 12.14 -10.41 -0.63
CA ASP A 119 12.62 -11.74 -0.24
C ASP A 119 11.44 -12.64 0.11
N PRO A 120 11.15 -13.70 -0.68
CA PRO A 120 10.07 -14.64 -0.36
C PRO A 120 10.31 -15.41 0.93
N GLY A 121 11.57 -15.45 1.42
CA GLY A 121 11.96 -16.03 2.70
C GLY A 121 12.01 -15.06 3.87
N SER A 122 11.44 -13.85 3.76
CA SER A 122 11.47 -12.83 4.82
C SER A 122 10.92 -13.32 6.16
N ALA A 123 11.45 -12.82 7.27
CA ALA A 123 10.97 -13.15 8.61
C ALA A 123 9.51 -12.71 8.80
N ALA A 124 9.15 -11.54 8.29
CA ALA A 124 7.78 -11.01 8.38
C ALA A 124 6.76 -11.94 7.70
N ARG A 125 7.12 -12.51 6.54
CA ARG A 125 6.28 -13.45 5.81
C ARG A 125 6.12 -14.78 6.55
N ARG A 126 7.20 -15.31 7.13
CA ARG A 126 7.14 -16.56 7.93
C ARG A 126 6.32 -16.41 9.22
N ALA A 127 6.38 -15.24 9.85
CA ALA A 127 5.66 -14.94 11.08
C ALA A 127 4.21 -14.48 10.86
N PHE A 128 3.77 -14.33 9.62
CA PHE A 128 2.43 -13.83 9.33
C PHE A 128 1.34 -14.82 9.75
N GLY A 129 0.44 -14.38 10.62
CA GLY A 129 -0.69 -15.15 11.14
C GLY A 129 -2.04 -14.76 10.52
N GLY A 130 -2.08 -13.66 9.77
CA GLY A 130 -3.30 -13.11 9.20
C GLY A 130 -3.43 -11.61 9.44
N ILE A 131 -4.59 -11.09 9.13
CA ILE A 131 -4.99 -9.70 9.39
C ILE A 131 -6.15 -9.73 10.38
N ASP A 132 -5.99 -9.04 11.51
CA ASP A 132 -7.06 -8.83 12.47
C ASP A 132 -8.03 -7.77 11.93
N VAL A 133 -9.33 -8.01 12.08
CA VAL A 133 -10.39 -7.16 11.56
C VAL A 133 -11.47 -6.91 12.60
N PHE A 134 -12.15 -5.78 12.50
CA PHE A 134 -13.42 -5.60 13.18
C PHE A 134 -14.50 -6.48 12.53
N PRO A 135 -15.50 -6.95 13.28
CA PRO A 135 -16.64 -7.66 12.72
C PRO A 135 -17.34 -6.84 11.64
N TYR A 136 -17.84 -7.51 10.58
CA TYR A 136 -18.66 -6.86 9.58
C TYR A 136 -19.94 -6.29 10.23
N ASP A 137 -20.29 -5.06 9.85
CA ASP A 137 -21.53 -4.42 10.27
C ASP A 137 -22.03 -3.54 9.11
N GLU A 138 -23.26 -3.80 8.66
CA GLU A 138 -23.89 -3.13 7.54
C GLU A 138 -24.06 -1.61 7.77
N ARG A 139 -24.09 -1.16 9.03
CA ARG A 139 -24.13 0.27 9.36
C ARG A 139 -22.95 1.06 8.82
N TRP A 140 -21.84 0.40 8.53
CA TRP A 140 -20.62 0.99 7.96
C TRP A 140 -20.63 1.08 6.44
N VAL A 141 -21.69 0.60 5.76
CA VAL A 141 -21.91 0.80 4.33
C VAL A 141 -22.80 2.02 4.14
N ARG A 142 -22.26 3.08 3.58
CA ARG A 142 -22.96 4.37 3.47
C ARG A 142 -23.00 4.86 2.02
N PRO A 143 -24.07 5.53 1.59
CA PRO A 143 -24.01 6.31 0.37
C PRO A 143 -23.05 7.49 0.57
N GLY A 144 -22.22 7.75 -0.44
CA GLY A 144 -21.29 8.87 -0.44
C GLY A 144 -21.45 9.73 -1.68
N LEU A 145 -20.86 10.91 -1.64
CA LEU A 145 -20.82 11.86 -2.73
C LEU A 145 -19.38 12.36 -2.91
N PHE A 146 -18.82 12.14 -4.07
CA PHE A 146 -17.55 12.73 -4.47
C PHE A 146 -17.76 14.16 -4.99
N ARG A 147 -17.05 15.10 -4.41
CA ARG A 147 -17.05 16.51 -4.79
C ARG A 147 -15.65 16.86 -5.32
N PRO A 148 -15.43 16.89 -6.65
CA PRO A 148 -14.10 17.17 -7.20
C PRO A 148 -13.68 18.61 -6.90
N TYR A 149 -12.39 18.83 -6.67
CA TYR A 149 -11.84 20.17 -6.65
C TYR A 149 -11.79 20.74 -8.07
N GLY A 150 -11.95 22.06 -8.21
CA GLY A 150 -11.84 22.73 -9.52
C GLY A 150 -10.44 22.61 -10.14
N ALA A 151 -9.41 22.40 -9.32
CA ALA A 151 -8.06 22.01 -9.70
C ALA A 151 -7.51 21.07 -8.64
N GLY A 152 -6.70 20.09 -9.05
CA GLY A 152 -6.02 19.18 -8.13
C GLY A 152 -5.17 19.96 -7.14
N ARG A 153 -5.09 19.48 -5.91
CA ARG A 153 -4.29 20.06 -4.83
C ARG A 153 -3.16 19.10 -4.47
N THR A 154 -2.02 19.64 -4.07
CA THR A 154 -0.94 18.84 -3.49
C THR A 154 -0.68 19.36 -2.08
N VAL A 155 -0.73 18.47 -1.09
CA VAL A 155 -0.41 18.76 0.30
C VAL A 155 0.85 18.03 0.70
N GLN A 156 1.71 18.65 1.50
CA GLN A 156 2.88 17.98 2.05
C GLN A 156 2.46 17.13 3.25
N VAL A 157 2.83 15.87 3.23
CA VAL A 157 2.56 14.92 4.31
C VAL A 157 3.81 14.11 4.65
N ALA A 158 3.98 13.81 5.93
CA ALA A 158 5.00 12.87 6.35
C ALA A 158 4.69 11.47 5.77
N ASN A 159 5.73 10.74 5.44
CA ASN A 159 5.63 9.36 4.96
C ASN A 159 6.26 8.40 5.98
N ALA A 160 5.96 7.12 5.86
CA ALA A 160 6.41 6.09 6.79
C ALA A 160 7.94 5.94 6.88
N ASP A 161 8.67 6.39 5.86
CA ASP A 161 10.15 6.44 5.83
C ASP A 161 10.75 7.72 6.45
N GLY A 162 9.93 8.57 7.09
CA GLY A 162 10.35 9.79 7.75
C GLY A 162 10.55 11.00 6.84
N ARG A 163 10.35 10.87 5.52
CA ARG A 163 10.45 11.98 4.56
C ARG A 163 9.09 12.63 4.34
N GLU A 164 9.06 13.93 4.09
CA GLU A 164 7.86 14.63 3.61
C GLU A 164 7.76 14.57 2.10
N ARG A 165 6.53 14.33 1.58
CA ARG A 165 6.24 14.30 0.15
C ARG A 165 4.89 14.90 -0.17
N GLY A 166 4.75 15.36 -1.40
CA GLY A 166 3.48 15.83 -1.92
C GLY A 166 2.48 14.68 -2.10
N LEU A 167 1.31 14.81 -1.48
CA LEU A 167 0.15 13.95 -1.72
C LEU A 167 -0.84 14.70 -2.61
N GLY A 168 -1.07 14.17 -3.82
CA GLY A 168 -2.07 14.71 -4.74
C GLY A 168 -3.48 14.38 -4.27
N LEU A 169 -4.34 15.40 -4.21
CA LEU A 169 -5.75 15.28 -3.82
C LEU A 169 -6.63 15.84 -4.93
N ALA A 170 -7.67 15.10 -5.28
CA ALA A 170 -8.57 15.42 -6.40
C ALA A 170 -9.92 15.97 -5.96
N GLY A 171 -10.35 15.71 -4.72
CA GLY A 171 -11.64 16.13 -4.22
C GLY A 171 -11.91 15.69 -2.80
N GLU A 172 -13.16 15.80 -2.41
CA GLU A 172 -13.69 15.35 -1.11
C GLU A 172 -14.73 14.25 -1.33
N LEU A 173 -14.63 13.20 -0.52
CA LEU A 173 -15.63 12.15 -0.38
C LEU A 173 -16.46 12.46 0.86
N ALA A 174 -17.70 12.85 0.68
CA ALA A 174 -18.65 13.11 1.76
C ALA A 174 -19.55 11.90 1.99
N PHE A 175 -19.86 11.57 3.24
CA PHE A 175 -20.83 10.55 3.65
C PHE A 175 -21.44 10.91 5.00
N THR A 176 -22.64 10.38 5.25
CA THR A 176 -23.34 10.62 6.53
C THR A 176 -23.28 9.38 7.41
N LEU A 177 -22.90 9.57 8.67
CA LEU A 177 -22.91 8.52 9.70
C LEU A 177 -23.56 9.10 10.96
N ASP A 178 -24.52 8.38 11.54
CA ASP A 178 -25.26 8.74 12.76
C ASP A 178 -25.89 10.17 12.73
N GLY A 179 -26.22 10.67 11.55
CA GLY A 179 -26.82 11.98 11.31
C GLY A 179 -25.83 13.09 10.97
N ASP A 180 -24.53 12.88 11.16
CA ASP A 180 -23.47 13.86 10.87
C ASP A 180 -22.83 13.60 9.51
N GLU A 181 -22.57 14.68 8.75
CA GLU A 181 -21.77 14.61 7.52
C GLU A 181 -20.27 14.60 7.88
N HIS A 182 -19.56 13.64 7.30
CA HIS A 182 -18.12 13.51 7.37
C HIS A 182 -17.50 13.62 5.99
N THR A 183 -16.31 14.16 5.90
CA THR A 183 -15.56 14.30 4.64
C THR A 183 -14.16 13.71 4.76
N LEU A 184 -13.69 13.11 3.67
CA LEU A 184 -12.30 12.68 3.48
C LEU A 184 -11.78 13.28 2.18
N GLN A 185 -10.63 13.92 2.23
CA GLN A 185 -9.89 14.32 1.04
C GLN A 185 -9.36 13.05 0.35
N VAL A 186 -9.56 12.95 -0.96
CA VAL A 186 -9.25 11.74 -1.74
C VAL A 186 -8.41 12.05 -2.96
N ALA A 187 -7.56 11.10 -3.36
CA ALA A 187 -6.99 11.02 -4.69
C ALA A 187 -7.92 10.21 -5.60
N VAL A 188 -7.80 10.43 -6.92
CA VAL A 188 -8.40 9.58 -7.95
C VAL A 188 -7.28 8.71 -8.53
N GLU A 189 -7.46 7.39 -8.49
CA GLU A 189 -6.53 6.42 -9.05
C GLU A 189 -6.71 6.31 -10.58
N ALA A 190 -5.79 5.64 -11.25
CA ALA A 190 -5.80 5.50 -12.71
C ALA A 190 -7.05 4.80 -13.28
N ASP A 191 -7.70 3.95 -12.48
CA ASP A 191 -8.96 3.27 -12.82
C ASP A 191 -10.20 4.08 -12.46
N GLY A 192 -10.02 5.31 -11.98
CA GLY A 192 -11.08 6.21 -11.53
C GLY A 192 -11.57 5.97 -10.10
N SER A 193 -11.09 4.92 -9.42
CA SER A 193 -11.43 4.68 -8.02
C SER A 193 -10.93 5.81 -7.12
N LEU A 194 -11.59 6.02 -5.97
CA LEU A 194 -11.12 7.00 -4.98
C LEU A 194 -10.26 6.31 -3.93
N TRP A 195 -9.22 7.00 -3.52
CA TRP A 195 -8.33 6.55 -2.47
C TRP A 195 -8.15 7.64 -1.40
N ALA A 196 -8.37 7.26 -0.14
CA ALA A 196 -8.13 8.10 1.03
C ALA A 196 -7.11 7.46 1.96
N VAL A 197 -6.29 8.30 2.58
CA VAL A 197 -5.52 7.97 3.78
C VAL A 197 -6.23 8.61 4.96
N LEU A 198 -6.56 7.82 5.97
CA LEU A 198 -7.35 8.29 7.11
C LEU A 198 -6.83 7.77 8.45
N ALA A 199 -7.06 8.56 9.49
CA ALA A 199 -7.00 8.15 10.88
C ALA A 199 -8.38 8.33 11.52
N ASP A 200 -8.57 7.77 12.69
CA ASP A 200 -9.79 7.86 13.49
C ASP A 200 -9.49 7.65 14.98
N ALA A 201 -10.48 7.67 15.85
CA ALA A 201 -10.28 7.53 17.29
C ALA A 201 -9.74 6.14 17.72
N THR A 202 -9.71 5.13 16.85
CA THR A 202 -9.08 3.83 17.14
C THR A 202 -7.60 3.79 16.76
N SER A 203 -7.12 4.76 15.97
CA SER A 203 -5.78 4.78 15.38
C SER A 203 -4.68 4.85 16.45
N GLY A 204 -3.73 3.91 16.38
CA GLY A 204 -2.62 3.80 17.33
C GLY A 204 -2.98 3.14 18.67
N THR A 205 -4.23 2.73 18.87
CA THR A 205 -4.72 2.02 20.06
C THR A 205 -5.36 0.68 19.68
N ASP A 206 -6.62 0.69 19.23
CA ASP A 206 -7.38 -0.49 18.82
C ASP A 206 -7.04 -0.92 17.38
N SER A 207 -6.51 -0.01 16.55
CA SER A 207 -6.10 -0.28 15.17
C SER A 207 -4.74 0.35 14.85
N TYR A 208 -4.18 0.00 13.70
CA TYR A 208 -2.94 0.59 13.21
C TYR A 208 -3.07 2.12 13.11
N ARG A 209 -1.95 2.83 13.22
CA ARG A 209 -1.86 4.31 13.33
C ARG A 209 -2.60 5.10 12.24
N PHE A 210 -2.85 4.51 11.07
CA PHE A 210 -3.69 5.04 9.99
C PHE A 210 -4.06 3.91 9.04
N ARG A 211 -5.08 4.13 8.23
CA ARG A 211 -5.62 3.13 7.30
C ARG A 211 -5.91 3.76 5.94
N PHE A 212 -6.12 2.92 4.95
CA PHE A 212 -6.54 3.33 3.60
C PHE A 212 -8.00 2.95 3.38
N LEU A 213 -8.73 3.81 2.70
CA LEU A 213 -10.03 3.50 2.14
C LEU A 213 -9.94 3.58 0.62
N ARG A 214 -10.49 2.58 -0.06
CA ARG A 214 -10.71 2.61 -1.51
C ARG A 214 -12.19 2.43 -1.79
N THR A 215 -12.73 3.25 -2.69
CA THR A 215 -14.09 3.11 -3.19
C THR A 215 -14.05 2.83 -4.69
N PRO A 216 -15.13 2.30 -5.30
CA PRO A 216 -15.24 2.30 -6.75
C PRO A 216 -15.14 3.71 -7.34
N ALA A 217 -15.02 3.82 -8.67
CA ALA A 217 -15.17 5.08 -9.36
C ALA A 217 -16.57 5.66 -9.10
N PRO A 218 -16.70 6.97 -8.84
CA PRO A 218 -18.00 7.63 -8.70
C PRO A 218 -18.82 7.53 -9.98
N ALA A 219 -20.14 7.48 -9.83
CA ALA A 219 -21.05 7.63 -10.96
C ALA A 219 -20.97 9.06 -11.52
N ALA A 220 -21.63 9.30 -12.67
CA ALA A 220 -21.59 10.59 -13.35
C ALA A 220 -22.15 11.76 -12.52
N ASP A 221 -23.03 11.48 -11.57
CA ASP A 221 -23.58 12.44 -10.61
C ASP A 221 -22.73 12.61 -9.33
N GLY A 222 -21.59 11.91 -9.27
CA GLY A 222 -20.68 11.92 -8.13
C GLY A 222 -21.04 10.91 -7.03
N THR A 223 -22.15 10.19 -7.14
CA THR A 223 -22.53 9.19 -6.12
C THR A 223 -21.57 8.01 -6.13
N VAL A 224 -21.25 7.49 -4.94
CA VAL A 224 -20.32 6.37 -4.76
C VAL A 224 -20.64 5.63 -3.47
N PRO A 225 -20.64 4.28 -3.44
CA PRO A 225 -20.77 3.54 -2.21
C PRO A 225 -19.49 3.64 -1.36
N VAL A 226 -19.64 3.98 -0.09
CA VAL A 226 -18.57 4.02 0.92
C VAL A 226 -18.75 2.83 1.84
N ASP A 227 -17.95 1.79 1.64
CA ASP A 227 -17.93 0.61 2.52
C ASP A 227 -16.72 0.69 3.46
N LEU A 228 -16.94 1.20 4.65
CA LEU A 228 -15.91 1.34 5.68
C LEU A 228 -15.45 -0.01 6.25
N ASN A 229 -16.21 -1.11 6.06
CA ASN A 229 -15.76 -2.46 6.39
C ASN A 229 -14.58 -2.91 5.51
N ARG A 230 -14.31 -2.20 4.41
CA ARG A 230 -13.18 -2.44 3.50
C ARG A 230 -12.01 -1.47 3.72
N THR A 231 -11.97 -0.82 4.89
CA THR A 231 -10.81 -0.01 5.28
C THR A 231 -9.60 -0.92 5.52
N LEU A 232 -8.46 -0.57 4.92
CA LEU A 232 -7.29 -1.43 4.76
C LEU A 232 -6.11 -0.98 5.61
N LEU A 233 -5.31 -1.91 6.08
CA LEU A 233 -3.96 -1.62 6.54
C LEU A 233 -3.08 -1.13 5.37
N PRO A 234 -2.30 -0.05 5.58
CA PRO A 234 -1.33 0.38 4.59
C PRO A 234 -0.19 -0.64 4.45
N PRO A 235 0.51 -0.70 3.32
CA PRO A 235 1.64 -1.62 3.13
C PRO A 235 2.71 -1.54 4.23
N CYS A 236 2.94 -0.36 4.83
CA CYS A 236 3.89 -0.18 5.93
C CYS A 236 3.46 -0.84 7.26
N ALA A 237 2.23 -1.34 7.37
CA ALA A 237 1.83 -2.22 8.48
C ALA A 237 2.41 -3.64 8.35
N PHE A 238 2.84 -4.01 7.15
CA PHE A 238 3.38 -5.33 6.84
C PHE A 238 4.91 -5.35 6.75
N ALA A 239 5.52 -4.24 6.30
CA ALA A 239 6.98 -4.07 6.23
C ALA A 239 7.36 -2.58 6.36
N ASP A 240 8.37 -2.28 7.18
CA ASP A 240 8.79 -0.92 7.53
C ASP A 240 9.40 -0.14 6.35
N HIS A 241 9.76 -0.83 5.27
CA HIS A 241 10.42 -0.24 4.09
C HIS A 241 9.46 0.36 3.05
N PHE A 242 8.15 0.37 3.33
CA PHE A 242 7.18 1.07 2.50
C PHE A 242 7.10 2.55 2.85
N ILE A 243 6.89 3.37 1.83
CA ILE A 243 6.82 4.84 1.89
C ILE A 243 5.37 5.33 1.88
N CYS A 244 4.54 4.79 2.77
CA CYS A 244 3.13 5.16 2.82
C CYS A 244 2.95 6.59 3.34
N PRO A 245 2.13 7.43 2.68
CA PRO A 245 1.80 8.75 3.19
C PRO A 245 0.94 8.62 4.45
N PHE A 246 1.12 9.57 5.38
CA PHE A 246 0.24 9.72 6.52
C PHE A 246 -1.02 10.51 6.12
N PRO A 247 -2.09 10.44 6.94
CA PRO A 247 -3.31 11.19 6.67
C PRO A 247 -3.03 12.68 6.45
N PRO A 248 -3.56 13.29 5.39
CA PRO A 248 -3.48 14.73 5.22
C PRO A 248 -4.30 15.44 6.29
N PRO A 249 -4.02 16.71 6.59
CA PRO A 249 -4.85 17.52 7.49
C PRO A 249 -6.33 17.43 7.10
N GLY A 250 -7.19 17.12 8.06
CA GLY A 250 -8.63 16.94 7.86
C GLY A 250 -9.09 15.51 7.63
N ASN A 251 -8.17 14.55 7.37
CA ASN A 251 -8.53 13.13 7.22
C ASN A 251 -8.43 12.33 8.53
N THR A 252 -8.71 12.97 9.66
CA THR A 252 -8.90 12.29 10.95
C THR A 252 -10.37 12.32 11.31
N LEU A 253 -11.03 11.17 11.28
CA LEU A 253 -12.44 11.04 11.65
C LEU A 253 -12.58 11.21 13.19
N PRO A 254 -13.57 11.97 13.65
CA PRO A 254 -13.71 12.30 15.08
C PRO A 254 -14.31 11.15 15.92
N PHE A 255 -14.64 10.04 15.30
CA PHE A 255 -15.26 8.87 15.94
C PHE A 255 -14.38 7.61 15.82
N ALA A 256 -14.69 6.59 16.61
CA ALA A 256 -14.04 5.29 16.54
C ALA A 256 -14.57 4.47 15.35
N LEU A 257 -13.79 4.36 14.28
CA LEU A 257 -14.13 3.55 13.12
C LEU A 257 -13.85 2.06 13.42
N ARG A 258 -14.82 1.40 14.06
CA ARG A 258 -14.76 -0.03 14.39
C ARG A 258 -15.20 -0.90 13.21
N ALA A 259 -14.55 -0.69 12.06
CA ALA A 259 -14.76 -1.41 10.81
C ALA A 259 -13.42 -1.61 10.07
N GLY A 260 -13.35 -2.63 9.24
CA GLY A 260 -12.17 -2.93 8.41
C GLY A 260 -10.98 -3.54 9.16
N GLU A 261 -9.81 -3.50 8.53
CA GLU A 261 -8.58 -4.08 9.05
C GLU A 261 -8.06 -3.31 10.28
N ARG A 262 -7.57 -4.03 11.28
CA ARG A 262 -7.06 -3.49 12.55
C ARG A 262 -5.54 -3.53 12.62
N ASN A 263 -4.98 -4.74 12.68
CA ASN A 263 -3.56 -4.97 12.86
C ASN A 263 -3.12 -6.24 12.14
N ARG A 264 -1.82 -6.35 11.87
CA ARG A 264 -1.20 -7.60 11.45
C ARG A 264 -1.13 -8.57 12.64
N ILE A 265 -1.56 -9.82 12.42
CA ILE A 265 -1.35 -10.90 13.37
C ILE A 265 0.03 -11.51 13.13
N VAL A 266 0.83 -11.64 14.19
CA VAL A 266 2.15 -12.27 14.18
C VAL A 266 2.07 -13.55 15.02
N ARG A 267 2.57 -14.67 14.49
CA ARG A 267 2.66 -15.98 15.16
C ARG A 267 4.01 -16.13 15.86
#